data_dbdc5631243346f9baee2b705115a1f2
#
_entry.id   dbdc5631243346f9baee2b705115a1f2
#
_cell.length_a   1.000
_cell.length_b   1.000
_cell.length_c   1.000
_cell.angle_alpha   90.00
_cell.angle_beta   90.00
_cell.angle_gamma   90.00
#
_symmetry.space_group_name_H-M   'P 1'
#
loop_
_entity.id
_entity.type
_entity.pdbx_description
1 polymer ?
#
loop_
_entity_poly.entity_id
_entity_poly.type
_entity_poly.pdbx_seq_one_letter_code
_entity_poly.pdbx_strand_id
1 'polypeptide(L)'
;MGATGHISKNLIFEMNQNPDYHLHLFARQPKELEIFLASYTFENDRITVWHINEFGTDHYDVIINGIGIGNPKLLMQEPFAVFRLTEKFDNVVLDYLQKHPQALYIYLSSGAVYGSDFVTATEQHSTSTIRINSVTTNDYYRLSKLNAEVKHRAYTSFHIVDLRIFSFFSSFVDLTASYFMNDIINAIRRDEPLVTDANDMVRDYIHPSDLASIVQILISKRKLNDVFDVYSMNPVSKFEIITYFEKAYGLNYTINHQAQYSPTGTKNNYYSNYKKLADLGYNPTFTSLDTLIMMTDQILSQNKT
;
A
#
# COMPACT_ATOMS: atom_id res chain seq x y z
N MET A 1 10.81 4.90 -5.96
CA MET A 1 10.56 4.25 -7.27
C MET A 1 9.07 3.89 -7.38
N GLY A 2 8.49 3.94 -8.61
CA GLY A 2 7.04 3.78 -8.79
C GLY A 2 6.23 4.99 -8.31
N ALA A 3 6.72 6.19 -8.56
CA ALA A 3 6.22 7.45 -8.02
C ALA A 3 4.78 7.79 -8.44
N THR A 4 4.26 7.21 -9.54
CA THR A 4 2.86 7.35 -9.96
C THR A 4 1.89 6.46 -9.20
N GLY A 5 2.38 5.54 -8.36
CA GLY A 5 1.55 4.63 -7.57
C GLY A 5 0.76 5.36 -6.47
N HIS A 6 -0.41 4.82 -6.11
CA HIS A 6 -1.32 5.40 -5.11
C HIS A 6 -0.62 5.71 -3.77
N ILE A 7 0.08 4.73 -3.18
CA ILE A 7 0.81 4.91 -1.93
C ILE A 7 1.97 5.91 -2.11
N SER A 8 2.70 5.80 -3.22
CA SER A 8 3.85 6.67 -3.50
C SER A 8 3.45 8.14 -3.62
N LYS A 9 2.34 8.47 -4.27
CA LYS A 9 1.82 9.84 -4.35
C LYS A 9 1.56 10.45 -2.97
N ASN A 10 1.04 9.66 -2.03
CA ASN A 10 0.85 10.11 -0.65
C ASN A 10 2.17 10.31 0.08
N LEU A 11 3.12 9.40 -0.07
CA LEU A 11 4.45 9.56 0.52
C LEU A 11 5.18 10.78 -0.05
N ILE A 12 5.05 11.06 -1.36
CA ILE A 12 5.60 12.28 -1.97
C ILE A 12 4.98 13.52 -1.31
N PHE A 13 3.64 13.56 -1.18
CA PHE A 13 2.94 14.67 -0.57
C PHE A 13 3.38 14.93 0.87
N GLU A 14 3.43 13.88 1.70
CA GLU A 14 3.82 13.97 3.10
C GLU A 14 5.33 14.28 3.28
N MET A 15 6.20 13.62 2.50
CA MET A 15 7.64 13.81 2.60
C MET A 15 8.10 15.20 2.13
N ASN A 16 7.40 15.80 1.16
CA ASN A 16 7.71 17.14 0.67
C ASN A 16 7.49 18.24 1.72
N GLN A 17 6.73 17.95 2.79
CA GLN A 17 6.55 18.88 3.91
C GLN A 17 7.84 19.05 4.75
N ASN A 18 8.77 18.10 4.68
CA ASN A 18 10.03 18.20 5.39
C ASN A 18 11.09 18.92 4.53
N PRO A 19 11.62 20.08 4.98
CA PRO A 19 12.58 20.87 4.20
C PRO A 19 13.93 20.18 3.99
N ASP A 20 14.27 19.19 4.80
CA ASP A 20 15.55 18.47 4.73
C ASP A 20 15.54 17.36 3.65
N TYR A 21 14.40 17.09 3.01
CA TYR A 21 14.30 16.03 2.03
C TYR A 21 14.35 16.56 0.60
N HIS A 22 15.21 15.93 -0.20
CA HIS A 22 15.26 16.07 -1.65
C HIS A 22 14.68 14.80 -2.28
N LEU A 23 13.64 14.92 -3.09
CA LEU A 23 12.88 13.80 -3.63
C LEU A 23 13.25 13.53 -5.08
N HIS A 24 13.89 12.39 -5.34
CA HIS A 24 14.15 11.87 -6.68
C HIS A 24 13.03 10.89 -7.05
N LEU A 25 12.15 11.29 -7.95
CA LEU A 25 10.92 10.58 -8.27
C LEU A 25 11.06 9.79 -9.57
N PHE A 26 11.03 8.46 -9.49
CA PHE A 26 11.22 7.57 -10.64
C PHE A 26 9.90 6.96 -11.11
N ALA A 27 9.54 7.20 -12.37
CA ALA A 27 8.32 6.71 -13.02
C ALA A 27 8.56 6.18 -14.43
N ARG A 28 7.70 5.29 -14.93
CA ARG A 28 7.72 4.85 -16.35
C ARG A 28 7.25 5.96 -17.28
N GLN A 29 6.37 6.79 -16.79
CA GLN A 29 5.77 7.91 -17.52
C GLN A 29 5.96 9.18 -16.68
N PRO A 30 7.11 9.86 -16.78
CA PRO A 30 7.41 11.06 -16.02
C PRO A 30 6.35 12.16 -16.19
N LYS A 31 5.81 12.33 -17.40
CA LYS A 31 4.76 13.34 -17.68
C LYS A 31 3.51 13.20 -16.82
N GLU A 32 3.07 11.98 -16.53
CA GLU A 32 1.92 11.76 -15.63
C GLU A 32 2.21 12.23 -14.21
N LEU A 33 3.46 12.06 -13.79
CA LEU A 33 3.91 12.53 -12.47
C LEU A 33 4.03 14.06 -12.44
N GLU A 34 4.54 14.68 -13.50
CA GLU A 34 4.62 16.14 -13.62
C GLU A 34 3.21 16.78 -13.58
N ILE A 35 2.22 16.18 -14.26
CA ILE A 35 0.82 16.61 -14.19
C ILE A 35 0.30 16.50 -12.74
N PHE A 36 0.58 15.41 -12.05
CA PHE A 36 0.20 15.24 -10.65
C PHE A 36 0.84 16.31 -9.76
N LEU A 37 2.13 16.56 -9.92
CA LEU A 37 2.83 17.59 -9.15
C LEU A 37 2.28 18.99 -9.41
N ALA A 38 1.94 19.30 -10.66
CA ALA A 38 1.35 20.59 -11.03
C ALA A 38 -0.09 20.78 -10.49
N SER A 39 -0.78 19.69 -10.13
CA SER A 39 -2.16 19.76 -9.59
C SER A 39 -2.22 20.06 -8.09
N TYR A 40 -1.09 20.10 -7.40
CA TYR A 40 -0.98 20.35 -5.97
C TYR A 40 0.15 21.34 -5.67
N THR A 41 0.11 21.95 -4.48
CA THR A 41 1.19 22.83 -4.04
C THR A 41 2.34 21.99 -3.47
N PHE A 42 3.46 21.95 -4.19
CA PHE A 42 4.70 21.32 -3.77
C PHE A 42 5.85 22.35 -3.75
N GLU A 43 6.84 22.11 -2.88
CA GLU A 43 8.13 22.80 -2.94
C GLU A 43 8.99 22.16 -4.07
N ASN A 44 8.75 22.64 -5.29
CA ASN A 44 9.24 22.01 -6.52
C ASN A 44 10.76 22.04 -6.70
N ASP A 45 11.46 22.97 -6.08
CA ASP A 45 12.93 23.09 -6.10
C ASP A 45 13.65 21.90 -5.43
N ARG A 46 12.91 21.13 -4.62
CA ARG A 46 13.40 19.91 -3.94
C ARG A 46 12.90 18.61 -4.57
N ILE A 47 12.24 18.70 -5.73
CA ILE A 47 11.71 17.53 -6.45
C ILE A 47 12.37 17.44 -7.80
N THR A 48 12.92 16.26 -8.11
CA THR A 48 13.42 15.93 -9.45
C THR A 48 12.69 14.70 -9.97
N VAL A 49 12.18 14.78 -11.20
CA VAL A 49 11.45 13.69 -11.85
C VAL A 49 12.34 13.03 -12.89
N TRP A 50 12.42 11.70 -12.81
CA TRP A 50 13.27 10.86 -13.64
C TRP A 50 12.47 9.75 -14.33
N HIS A 51 12.92 9.33 -15.51
CA HIS A 51 12.46 8.06 -16.06
C HIS A 51 13.02 6.89 -15.23
N ILE A 52 12.24 5.82 -15.06
CA ILE A 52 12.61 4.68 -14.20
C ILE A 52 13.95 4.01 -14.57
N ASN A 53 14.35 4.07 -15.82
CA ASN A 53 15.62 3.49 -16.30
C ASN A 53 16.85 4.34 -15.93
N GLU A 54 16.65 5.54 -15.41
CA GLU A 54 17.72 6.44 -14.96
C GLU A 54 18.06 6.25 -13.47
N PHE A 55 17.39 5.30 -12.80
CA PHE A 55 17.69 4.98 -11.41
C PHE A 55 19.13 4.47 -11.25
N GLY A 56 19.83 4.97 -10.23
CA GLY A 56 21.22 4.61 -9.93
C GLY A 56 22.26 5.52 -10.58
N THR A 57 21.85 6.60 -11.26
CA THR A 57 22.76 7.61 -11.81
C THR A 57 23.25 8.61 -10.77
N ASP A 58 22.59 8.67 -9.62
CA ASP A 58 22.89 9.59 -8.54
C ASP A 58 23.03 8.83 -7.20
N HIS A 59 23.36 9.55 -6.14
CA HIS A 59 23.44 9.01 -4.77
C HIS A 59 22.11 9.21 -4.03
N TYR A 60 21.62 8.15 -3.40
CA TYR A 60 20.40 8.17 -2.59
C TYR A 60 20.67 7.64 -1.18
N ASP A 61 20.33 8.40 -0.15
CA ASP A 61 20.40 7.96 1.25
C ASP A 61 19.32 6.93 1.58
N VAL A 62 18.14 7.10 0.98
CA VAL A 62 16.96 6.27 1.20
C VAL A 62 16.28 5.96 -0.12
N ILE A 63 15.93 4.71 -0.31
CA ILE A 63 15.21 4.25 -1.50
C ILE A 63 13.88 3.65 -1.05
N ILE A 64 12.76 4.23 -1.51
CA ILE A 64 11.43 3.66 -1.29
C ILE A 64 10.97 3.02 -2.58
N ASN A 65 10.71 1.71 -2.55
CA ASN A 65 10.24 0.97 -3.70
C ASN A 65 8.76 0.62 -3.55
N GLY A 66 7.91 1.40 -4.24
CA GLY A 66 6.47 1.17 -4.35
C GLY A 66 6.06 0.48 -5.65
N ILE A 67 7.00 -0.09 -6.41
CA ILE A 67 6.68 -0.79 -7.65
C ILE A 67 6.01 -2.12 -7.36
N GLY A 68 4.87 -2.33 -8.00
CA GLY A 68 4.10 -3.56 -7.91
C GLY A 68 2.79 -3.46 -8.67
N ILE A 69 2.12 -4.59 -8.85
CA ILE A 69 0.78 -4.65 -9.42
C ILE A 69 -0.17 -4.95 -8.27
N GLY A 70 -0.83 -3.90 -7.76
CA GLY A 70 -1.86 -4.05 -6.71
C GLY A 70 -3.29 -4.15 -7.25
N ASN A 71 -3.51 -3.77 -8.52
CA ASN A 71 -4.85 -3.79 -9.13
C ASN A 71 -5.25 -5.22 -9.49
N PRO A 72 -6.35 -5.76 -8.90
CA PRO A 72 -6.80 -7.13 -9.15
C PRO A 72 -7.10 -7.44 -10.62
N LYS A 73 -7.63 -6.49 -11.39
CA LYS A 73 -7.90 -6.69 -12.83
C LYS A 73 -6.61 -6.91 -13.63
N LEU A 74 -5.57 -6.12 -13.35
CA LEU A 74 -4.27 -6.28 -14.00
C LEU A 74 -3.61 -7.61 -13.61
N LEU A 75 -3.74 -8.04 -12.35
CA LEU A 75 -3.25 -9.33 -11.89
C LEU A 75 -3.91 -10.50 -12.62
N MET A 76 -5.19 -10.38 -12.96
CA MET A 76 -5.91 -11.41 -13.72
C MET A 76 -5.52 -11.41 -15.21
N GLN A 77 -5.27 -10.25 -15.80
CA GLN A 77 -4.91 -10.11 -17.22
C GLN A 77 -3.47 -10.56 -17.50
N GLU A 78 -2.53 -10.20 -16.62
CA GLU A 78 -1.11 -10.50 -16.77
C GLU A 78 -0.52 -11.07 -15.47
N PRO A 79 -0.92 -12.27 -15.04
CA PRO A 79 -0.53 -12.82 -13.73
C PRO A 79 0.98 -13.03 -13.58
N PHE A 80 1.70 -13.29 -14.67
CA PHE A 80 3.17 -13.44 -14.67
C PHE A 80 3.91 -12.10 -14.48
N ALA A 81 3.26 -10.98 -14.80
CA ALA A 81 3.89 -9.66 -14.72
C ALA A 81 4.24 -9.28 -13.27
N VAL A 82 3.53 -9.83 -12.28
CA VAL A 82 3.80 -9.55 -10.86
C VAL A 82 5.19 -10.01 -10.46
N PHE A 83 5.61 -11.22 -10.85
CA PHE A 83 6.96 -11.71 -10.58
C PHE A 83 8.00 -10.89 -11.34
N ARG A 84 7.82 -10.76 -12.65
CA ARG A 84 8.77 -10.05 -13.52
C ARG A 84 9.04 -8.62 -13.05
N LEU A 85 7.99 -7.88 -12.70
CA LEU A 85 8.16 -6.49 -12.26
C LEU A 85 8.75 -6.40 -10.86
N THR A 86 8.27 -7.22 -9.93
CA THR A 86 8.79 -7.25 -8.56
C THR A 86 10.27 -7.59 -8.57
N GLU A 87 10.68 -8.68 -9.20
CA GLU A 87 12.09 -9.11 -9.24
C GLU A 87 12.99 -8.12 -9.97
N LYS A 88 12.55 -7.62 -11.14
CA LYS A 88 13.35 -6.68 -11.92
C LYS A 88 13.73 -5.46 -11.08
N PHE A 89 12.77 -4.79 -10.50
CA PHE A 89 13.01 -3.52 -9.82
C PHE A 89 13.56 -3.70 -8.41
N ASP A 90 13.28 -4.81 -7.77
CA ASP A 90 13.93 -5.19 -6.52
C ASP A 90 15.43 -5.46 -6.74
N ASN A 91 15.79 -6.26 -7.74
CA ASN A 91 17.19 -6.53 -8.07
C ASN A 91 17.96 -5.25 -8.45
N VAL A 92 17.35 -4.33 -9.19
CA VAL A 92 17.97 -3.03 -9.52
C VAL A 92 18.35 -2.26 -8.25
N VAL A 93 17.50 -2.30 -7.20
CA VAL A 93 17.82 -1.66 -5.91
C VAL A 93 18.90 -2.45 -5.17
N LEU A 94 18.84 -3.78 -5.16
CA LEU A 94 19.86 -4.60 -4.52
C LEU A 94 21.25 -4.42 -5.16
N ASP A 95 21.31 -4.30 -6.50
CA ASP A 95 22.56 -4.00 -7.22
C ASP A 95 23.10 -2.60 -6.87
N TYR A 96 22.21 -1.64 -6.65
CA TYR A 96 22.59 -0.31 -6.15
C TYR A 96 23.19 -0.40 -4.74
N LEU A 97 22.56 -1.16 -3.83
CA LEU A 97 23.05 -1.34 -2.46
C LEU A 97 24.43 -2.00 -2.37
N GLN A 98 24.81 -2.84 -3.34
CA GLN A 98 26.17 -3.39 -3.41
C GLN A 98 27.23 -2.29 -3.53
N LYS A 99 26.91 -1.19 -4.22
CA LYS A 99 27.80 -0.04 -4.39
C LYS A 99 27.60 1.01 -3.28
N HIS A 100 26.43 1.05 -2.67
CA HIS A 100 26.02 2.02 -1.66
C HIS A 100 25.43 1.34 -0.42
N PRO A 101 26.21 0.53 0.32
CA PRO A 101 25.72 -0.33 1.41
C PRO A 101 25.16 0.45 2.61
N GLN A 102 25.39 1.76 2.70
CA GLN A 102 24.84 2.62 3.77
C GLN A 102 23.44 3.15 3.45
N ALA A 103 22.96 3.01 2.21
CA ALA A 103 21.62 3.45 1.85
C ALA A 103 20.57 2.54 2.51
N LEU A 104 19.49 3.16 2.98
CA LEU A 104 18.32 2.44 3.50
C LEU A 104 17.37 2.09 2.35
N TYR A 105 17.03 0.83 2.21
CA TYR A 105 16.01 0.37 1.30
C TYR A 105 14.71 0.08 2.04
N ILE A 106 13.63 0.78 1.72
CA ILE A 106 12.28 0.53 2.21
C ILE A 106 11.46 -0.07 1.08
N TYR A 107 11.07 -1.33 1.22
CA TYR A 107 10.24 -2.04 0.26
C TYR A 107 8.79 -2.08 0.73
N LEU A 108 7.87 -1.61 -0.10
CA LEU A 108 6.43 -1.69 0.19
C LEU A 108 5.93 -3.11 -0.13
N SER A 109 5.93 -3.93 0.92
CA SER A 109 5.38 -5.28 0.89
C SER A 109 3.88 -5.28 1.19
N SER A 110 3.32 -6.43 1.49
CA SER A 110 1.89 -6.59 1.71
C SER A 110 1.61 -7.64 2.79
N GLY A 111 0.57 -7.43 3.59
CA GLY A 111 0.03 -8.46 4.47
C GLY A 111 -0.35 -9.76 3.76
N ALA A 112 -0.47 -9.74 2.42
CA ALA A 112 -0.76 -10.94 1.63
C ALA A 112 0.30 -12.04 1.77
N VAL A 113 1.53 -11.74 2.21
CA VAL A 113 2.58 -12.74 2.48
C VAL A 113 2.16 -13.81 3.49
N TYR A 114 1.26 -13.47 4.40
CA TYR A 114 0.72 -14.39 5.40
C TYR A 114 -0.21 -15.48 4.84
N GLY A 115 -0.68 -15.34 3.61
CA GLY A 115 -1.54 -16.36 2.98
C GLY A 115 -2.79 -15.78 2.33
N SER A 116 -3.80 -16.66 2.12
CA SER A 116 -5.06 -16.29 1.46
C SER A 116 -6.27 -16.32 2.39
N ASP A 117 -6.21 -16.99 3.51
CA ASP A 117 -7.42 -17.39 4.24
C ASP A 117 -7.84 -16.36 5.30
N PHE A 118 -6.91 -15.75 6.01
CA PHE A 118 -7.16 -14.72 7.03
C PHE A 118 -8.41 -14.99 7.89
N VAL A 119 -8.55 -16.24 8.37
CA VAL A 119 -9.65 -16.64 9.27
C VAL A 119 -9.59 -15.84 10.57
N THR A 120 -8.37 -15.55 11.03
CA THR A 120 -8.06 -14.66 12.15
C THR A 120 -7.07 -13.58 11.71
N ALA A 121 -6.92 -12.53 12.51
CA ALA A 121 -5.84 -11.57 12.36
C ALA A 121 -4.47 -12.25 12.39
N THR A 122 -3.49 -11.68 11.70
CA THR A 122 -2.11 -12.20 11.75
C THR A 122 -1.40 -11.78 13.06
N GLU A 123 -0.45 -12.60 13.47
CA GLU A 123 0.33 -12.42 14.70
C GLU A 123 1.81 -12.74 14.43
N GLN A 124 2.67 -12.53 15.42
CA GLN A 124 4.12 -12.77 15.33
C GLN A 124 4.48 -14.15 14.78
N HIS A 125 3.74 -15.19 15.16
CA HIS A 125 4.01 -16.59 14.80
C HIS A 125 3.08 -17.12 13.71
N SER A 126 2.35 -16.24 13.02
CA SER A 126 1.51 -16.64 11.89
C SER A 126 2.36 -17.28 10.79
N THR A 127 1.86 -18.36 10.24
CA THR A 127 2.51 -19.12 9.17
C THR A 127 1.73 -19.00 7.87
N SER A 128 2.43 -19.11 6.76
CA SER A 128 1.83 -19.19 5.43
C SER A 128 2.12 -20.57 4.83
N THR A 129 1.08 -21.25 4.36
CA THR A 129 1.21 -22.55 3.69
C THR A 129 1.11 -22.40 2.18
N ILE A 130 1.93 -23.17 1.46
CA ILE A 130 1.93 -23.19 0.00
C ILE A 130 1.60 -24.62 -0.44
N ARG A 131 0.53 -24.78 -1.22
CA ARG A 131 0.21 -26.06 -1.88
C ARG A 131 1.09 -26.18 -3.13
N ILE A 132 2.28 -26.73 -3.00
CA ILE A 132 3.33 -26.72 -4.03
C ILE A 132 2.82 -27.24 -5.38
N ASN A 133 2.02 -28.30 -5.39
CA ASN A 133 1.50 -28.91 -6.61
C ASN A 133 0.21 -28.26 -7.14
N SER A 134 -0.27 -27.18 -6.50
CA SER A 134 -1.56 -26.53 -6.82
C SER A 134 -1.47 -25.01 -6.71
N VAL A 135 -0.30 -24.43 -7.01
CA VAL A 135 -0.11 -22.98 -7.04
C VAL A 135 -0.96 -22.37 -8.17
N THR A 136 -1.73 -21.36 -7.86
CA THR A 136 -2.65 -20.70 -8.78
C THR A 136 -2.35 -19.21 -8.92
N THR A 137 -3.03 -18.54 -9.84
CA THR A 137 -2.91 -17.09 -10.02
C THR A 137 -3.22 -16.28 -8.76
N ASN A 138 -4.06 -16.81 -7.86
CA ASN A 138 -4.37 -16.20 -6.57
C ASN A 138 -3.18 -16.17 -5.61
N ASP A 139 -2.19 -17.04 -5.84
CA ASP A 139 -0.99 -17.13 -5.02
C ASP A 139 0.15 -16.22 -5.51
N TYR A 140 0.15 -15.85 -6.79
CA TYR A 140 1.32 -15.21 -7.41
C TYR A 140 1.69 -13.89 -6.75
N TYR A 141 0.71 -13.05 -6.41
CA TYR A 141 0.99 -11.79 -5.74
C TYR A 141 1.67 -11.99 -4.38
N ARG A 142 1.10 -12.85 -3.53
CA ARG A 142 1.67 -13.14 -2.19
C ARG A 142 3.04 -13.77 -2.28
N LEU A 143 3.24 -14.70 -3.24
CA LEU A 143 4.51 -15.38 -3.42
C LEU A 143 5.59 -14.45 -3.95
N SER A 144 5.25 -13.52 -4.85
CA SER A 144 6.21 -12.53 -5.33
C SER A 144 6.70 -11.59 -4.22
N LYS A 145 5.78 -11.19 -3.31
CA LYS A 145 6.13 -10.37 -2.14
C LYS A 145 6.97 -11.17 -1.13
N LEU A 146 6.56 -12.39 -0.80
CA LEU A 146 7.30 -13.27 0.10
C LEU A 146 8.70 -13.57 -0.42
N ASN A 147 8.86 -13.84 -1.72
CA ASN A 147 10.17 -14.08 -2.35
C ASN A 147 11.11 -12.87 -2.16
N ALA A 148 10.60 -11.65 -2.35
CA ALA A 148 11.40 -10.45 -2.10
C ALA A 148 11.83 -10.34 -0.63
N GLU A 149 10.90 -10.51 0.33
CA GLU A 149 11.22 -10.46 1.76
C GLU A 149 12.26 -11.49 2.20
N VAL A 150 12.12 -12.75 1.73
CA VAL A 150 13.09 -13.82 2.04
C VAL A 150 14.48 -13.48 1.48
N LYS A 151 14.53 -12.97 0.26
CA LYS A 151 15.76 -12.52 -0.36
C LYS A 151 16.40 -11.37 0.43
N HIS A 152 15.61 -10.39 0.88
CA HIS A 152 16.10 -9.27 1.69
C HIS A 152 16.74 -9.72 3.00
N ARG A 153 16.14 -10.71 3.69
CA ARG A 153 16.71 -11.28 4.94
C ARG A 153 18.04 -11.98 4.71
N ALA A 154 18.31 -12.48 3.49
CA ALA A 154 19.59 -13.09 3.15
C ALA A 154 20.73 -12.04 2.99
N TYR A 155 20.41 -10.78 2.67
CA TYR A 155 21.37 -9.68 2.57
C TYR A 155 21.63 -9.00 3.93
N THR A 156 22.18 -9.74 4.88
CA THR A 156 22.35 -9.32 6.28
C THR A 156 23.24 -8.09 6.48
N SER A 157 24.08 -7.74 5.49
CA SER A 157 24.94 -6.56 5.52
C SER A 157 24.28 -5.28 5.02
N PHE A 158 23.09 -5.38 4.42
CA PHE A 158 22.36 -4.22 3.90
C PHE A 158 21.27 -3.76 4.87
N HIS A 159 20.91 -2.50 4.74
CA HIS A 159 19.82 -1.89 5.49
C HIS A 159 18.55 -1.98 4.67
N ILE A 160 17.74 -3.01 4.91
CA ILE A 160 16.51 -3.27 4.16
C ILE A 160 15.35 -3.46 5.10
N VAL A 161 14.28 -2.71 4.89
CA VAL A 161 13.05 -2.81 5.65
C VAL A 161 11.88 -3.14 4.72
N ASP A 162 11.16 -4.21 5.04
CA ASP A 162 9.92 -4.57 4.37
C ASP A 162 8.72 -4.09 5.19
N LEU A 163 7.88 -3.25 4.60
CA LEU A 163 6.64 -2.78 5.20
C LEU A 163 5.45 -3.55 4.64
N ARG A 164 4.83 -4.41 5.43
CA ARG A 164 3.64 -5.17 5.06
C ARG A 164 2.40 -4.31 5.26
N ILE A 165 1.94 -3.70 4.17
CA ILE A 165 0.72 -2.89 4.17
C ILE A 165 -0.48 -3.82 3.92
N PHE A 166 -1.50 -3.76 4.79
CA PHE A 166 -2.73 -4.56 4.67
C PHE A 166 -3.74 -3.85 3.79
N SER A 167 -4.14 -2.63 4.14
CA SER A 167 -5.02 -1.82 3.31
C SER A 167 -4.58 -0.35 3.33
N PHE A 168 -4.80 0.32 2.22
CA PHE A 168 -4.48 1.73 2.05
C PHE A 168 -5.59 2.42 1.26
N PHE A 169 -6.07 3.55 1.77
CA PHE A 169 -7.06 4.39 1.09
C PHE A 169 -6.70 5.86 1.27
N SER A 170 -6.78 6.65 0.20
CA SER A 170 -6.51 8.09 0.24
C SER A 170 -7.21 8.83 -0.88
N SER A 171 -7.15 10.15 -0.84
CA SER A 171 -7.72 11.04 -1.87
C SER A 171 -7.06 10.89 -3.26
N PHE A 172 -5.91 10.22 -3.36
CA PHE A 172 -5.22 9.94 -4.63
C PHE A 172 -5.59 8.58 -5.25
N VAL A 173 -6.63 7.92 -4.73
CA VAL A 173 -7.08 6.63 -5.23
C VAL A 173 -7.65 6.74 -6.66
N ASP A 174 -7.34 5.75 -7.50
CA ASP A 174 -8.01 5.57 -8.78
C ASP A 174 -9.38 4.93 -8.55
N LEU A 175 -10.44 5.73 -8.62
CA LEU A 175 -11.82 5.30 -8.38
C LEU A 175 -12.36 4.35 -9.46
N THR A 176 -11.65 4.14 -10.58
CA THR A 176 -12.00 3.14 -11.59
C THR A 176 -11.61 1.72 -11.21
N ALA A 177 -10.72 1.57 -10.23
CA ALA A 177 -10.29 0.28 -9.72
C ALA A 177 -11.36 -0.36 -8.84
N SER A 178 -11.53 -1.68 -8.95
CA SER A 178 -12.54 -2.44 -8.20
C SER A 178 -12.06 -2.72 -6.77
N TYR A 179 -12.30 -1.78 -5.88
CA TYR A 179 -12.07 -1.89 -4.44
C TYR A 179 -13.33 -1.49 -3.68
N PHE A 180 -13.60 -2.12 -2.56
CA PHE A 180 -14.78 -1.89 -1.75
C PHE A 180 -15.04 -0.40 -1.44
N MET A 181 -14.03 0.36 -1.06
CA MET A 181 -14.18 1.79 -0.80
C MET A 181 -14.49 2.60 -2.08
N ASN A 182 -13.93 2.20 -3.21
CA ASN A 182 -14.24 2.83 -4.49
C ASN A 182 -15.70 2.58 -4.90
N ASP A 183 -16.20 1.37 -4.64
CA ASP A 183 -17.59 1.02 -4.92
C ASP A 183 -18.54 1.85 -4.04
N ILE A 184 -18.21 2.07 -2.76
CA ILE A 184 -18.96 2.97 -1.85
C ILE A 184 -18.94 4.42 -2.39
N ILE A 185 -17.77 4.97 -2.71
CA ILE A 185 -17.65 6.35 -3.22
C ILE A 185 -18.43 6.52 -4.52
N ASN A 186 -18.34 5.56 -5.43
CA ASN A 186 -19.06 5.60 -6.69
C ASN A 186 -20.57 5.48 -6.50
N ALA A 187 -21.04 4.65 -5.56
CA ALA A 187 -22.46 4.54 -5.20
C ALA A 187 -22.99 5.89 -4.68
N ILE A 188 -22.29 6.53 -3.75
CA ILE A 188 -22.66 7.85 -3.21
C ILE A 188 -22.71 8.89 -4.33
N ARG A 189 -21.68 8.95 -5.21
CA ARG A 189 -21.61 9.94 -6.30
C ARG A 189 -22.71 9.81 -7.34
N ARG A 190 -23.17 8.58 -7.57
CA ARG A 190 -24.20 8.28 -8.59
C ARG A 190 -25.59 8.23 -8.02
N ASP A 191 -25.73 8.33 -6.69
CA ASP A 191 -26.99 8.08 -5.97
C ASP A 191 -27.58 6.69 -6.32
N GLU A 192 -26.71 5.68 -6.40
CA GLU A 192 -27.04 4.30 -6.69
C GLU A 192 -26.81 3.41 -5.47
N PRO A 193 -27.56 2.33 -5.26
CA PRO A 193 -27.31 1.44 -4.14
C PRO A 193 -26.00 0.66 -4.30
N LEU A 194 -25.20 0.59 -3.23
CA LEU A 194 -24.07 -0.32 -3.14
C LEU A 194 -24.59 -1.77 -3.10
N VAL A 195 -24.13 -2.61 -4.01
CA VAL A 195 -24.42 -4.06 -3.97
C VAL A 195 -23.28 -4.78 -3.27
N THR A 196 -23.58 -5.44 -2.14
CA THR A 196 -22.58 -6.18 -1.35
C THR A 196 -23.12 -7.56 -0.94
N ASP A 197 -22.24 -8.45 -0.48
CA ASP A 197 -22.63 -9.75 0.07
C ASP A 197 -22.89 -9.68 1.58
N ALA A 198 -23.48 -10.75 2.15
CA ALA A 198 -23.82 -10.83 3.57
C ALA A 198 -22.61 -11.12 4.50
N ASN A 199 -21.45 -11.49 3.94
CA ASN A 199 -20.27 -11.83 4.75
C ASN A 199 -19.62 -10.54 5.25
N ASP A 200 -19.29 -10.50 6.54
CA ASP A 200 -18.50 -9.41 7.08
C ASP A 200 -17.01 -9.62 6.77
N MET A 201 -16.28 -8.53 6.70
CA MET A 201 -14.83 -8.54 6.55
C MET A 201 -14.25 -7.39 7.38
N VAL A 202 -13.09 -7.63 7.99
CA VAL A 202 -12.35 -6.63 8.77
C VAL A 202 -11.09 -6.22 8.00
N ARG A 203 -10.84 -4.91 7.93
CA ARG A 203 -9.68 -4.32 7.25
C ARG A 203 -8.99 -3.31 8.13
N ASP A 204 -7.69 -3.18 7.93
CA ASP A 204 -6.87 -2.17 8.61
C ASP A 204 -6.33 -1.17 7.57
N TYR A 205 -6.97 0.01 7.51
CA TYR A 205 -6.60 1.09 6.59
C TYR A 205 -5.67 2.07 7.30
N ILE A 206 -4.40 2.03 6.92
CA ILE A 206 -3.42 2.98 7.43
C ILE A 206 -3.65 4.38 6.85
N HIS A 207 -3.63 5.40 7.71
CA HIS A 207 -3.69 6.80 7.28
C HIS A 207 -2.40 7.22 6.56
N PRO A 208 -2.47 8.04 5.49
CA PRO A 208 -1.28 8.51 4.78
C PRO A 208 -0.20 9.13 5.67
N SER A 209 -0.56 9.98 6.62
CA SER A 209 0.41 10.61 7.54
C SER A 209 1.01 9.61 8.54
N ASP A 210 0.25 8.58 8.98
CA ASP A 210 0.77 7.52 9.83
C ASP A 210 1.80 6.67 9.07
N LEU A 211 1.53 6.36 7.79
CA LEU A 211 2.52 5.68 6.94
C LEU A 211 3.78 6.53 6.74
N ALA A 212 3.63 7.82 6.52
CA ALA A 212 4.77 8.74 6.42
C ALA A 212 5.57 8.81 7.72
N SER A 213 4.89 8.83 8.87
CA SER A 213 5.53 8.78 10.20
C SER A 213 6.36 7.50 10.38
N ILE A 214 5.83 6.33 9.96
CA ILE A 214 6.60 5.07 9.96
C ILE A 214 7.86 5.21 9.12
N VAL A 215 7.75 5.75 7.89
CA VAL A 215 8.91 5.95 7.01
C VAL A 215 9.93 6.90 7.66
N GLN A 216 9.50 7.99 8.30
CA GLN A 216 10.39 8.92 8.99
C GLN A 216 11.12 8.26 10.18
N ILE A 217 10.43 7.42 10.97
CA ILE A 217 11.04 6.63 12.04
C ILE A 217 12.12 5.71 11.47
N LEU A 218 11.85 5.01 10.37
CA LEU A 218 12.83 4.12 9.73
C LEU A 218 14.05 4.89 9.21
N ILE A 219 13.83 6.06 8.59
CA ILE A 219 14.90 6.95 8.15
C ILE A 219 15.79 7.37 9.33
N SER A 220 15.21 7.67 10.49
CA SER A 220 15.97 8.06 11.69
C SER A 220 16.81 6.92 12.25
N LYS A 221 16.35 5.67 12.13
CA LYS A 221 17.05 4.47 12.65
C LYS A 221 18.14 3.97 11.71
N ARG A 222 17.98 4.09 10.42
CA ARG A 222 18.86 3.74 9.27
C ARG A 222 19.46 2.32 9.25
N LYS A 223 19.88 1.76 10.37
CA LYS A 223 20.63 0.48 10.42
C LYS A 223 19.72 -0.70 10.78
N LEU A 224 18.79 -1.03 9.86
CA LEU A 224 17.83 -2.10 10.07
C LEU A 224 17.86 -3.07 8.87
N ASN A 225 17.81 -4.38 9.14
CA ASN A 225 17.42 -5.38 8.16
C ASN A 225 16.29 -6.21 8.78
N ASP A 226 15.04 -5.81 8.52
CA ASP A 226 13.89 -6.35 9.23
C ASP A 226 12.59 -6.19 8.46
N VAL A 227 11.51 -6.76 8.99
CA VAL A 227 10.16 -6.68 8.42
C VAL A 227 9.16 -6.23 9.49
N PHE A 228 8.21 -5.39 9.08
CA PHE A 228 7.20 -4.84 9.97
C PHE A 228 5.82 -4.87 9.33
N ASP A 229 4.82 -5.26 10.12
CA ASP A 229 3.43 -5.11 9.76
C ASP A 229 3.00 -3.66 10.03
N VAL A 230 2.36 -3.05 9.03
CA VAL A 230 1.80 -1.70 9.14
C VAL A 230 0.38 -1.80 9.67
N TYR A 231 0.04 -1.00 10.67
CA TYR A 231 -1.27 -1.02 11.33
C TYR A 231 -1.75 0.37 11.73
N SER A 232 -3.07 0.54 11.76
CA SER A 232 -3.74 1.72 12.32
C SER A 232 -4.02 1.53 13.83
N MET A 233 -4.66 2.51 14.44
CA MET A 233 -5.07 2.41 15.86
C MET A 233 -6.06 1.26 16.06
N ASN A 234 -7.06 1.13 15.18
CA ASN A 234 -8.04 0.04 15.17
C ASN A 234 -8.48 -0.29 13.74
N PRO A 235 -8.58 -1.58 13.38
CA PRO A 235 -9.22 -2.00 12.15
C PRO A 235 -10.72 -1.71 12.17
N VAL A 236 -11.40 -1.87 11.04
CA VAL A 236 -12.83 -1.62 10.88
C VAL A 236 -13.51 -2.73 10.09
N SER A 237 -14.73 -3.12 10.47
CA SER A 237 -15.53 -4.09 9.74
C SER A 237 -16.29 -3.44 8.58
N LYS A 238 -16.66 -4.26 7.58
CA LYS A 238 -17.46 -3.81 6.43
C LYS A 238 -18.78 -3.17 6.85
N PHE A 239 -19.48 -3.79 7.81
CA PHE A 239 -20.79 -3.27 8.24
C PHE A 239 -20.69 -2.05 9.14
N GLU A 240 -19.59 -1.86 9.87
CA GLU A 240 -19.31 -0.59 10.57
C GLU A 240 -19.11 0.54 9.56
N ILE A 241 -18.35 0.29 8.47
CA ILE A 241 -18.20 1.26 7.37
C ILE A 241 -19.55 1.60 6.76
N ILE A 242 -20.33 0.59 6.33
CA ILE A 242 -21.63 0.79 5.70
C ILE A 242 -22.56 1.58 6.62
N THR A 243 -22.66 1.22 7.91
CA THR A 243 -23.53 1.89 8.88
C THR A 243 -23.15 3.36 9.06
N TYR A 244 -21.85 3.68 9.10
CA TYR A 244 -21.41 5.06 9.19
C TYR A 244 -21.74 5.83 7.92
N PHE A 245 -21.43 5.26 6.75
CA PHE A 245 -21.63 5.92 5.46
C PHE A 245 -23.10 6.10 5.07
N GLU A 246 -23.98 5.19 5.50
CA GLU A 246 -25.43 5.34 5.41
C GLU A 246 -25.88 6.60 6.15
N LYS A 247 -25.43 6.80 7.39
CA LYS A 247 -25.82 7.94 8.21
C LYS A 247 -25.20 9.26 7.79
N ALA A 248 -23.91 9.24 7.42
CA ALA A 248 -23.13 10.44 7.16
C ALA A 248 -23.25 10.93 5.70
N TYR A 249 -23.37 10.01 4.75
CA TYR A 249 -23.33 10.32 3.31
C TYR A 249 -24.59 9.87 2.55
N GLY A 250 -25.58 9.31 3.23
CA GLY A 250 -26.81 8.82 2.59
C GLY A 250 -26.59 7.59 1.71
N LEU A 251 -25.57 6.76 2.00
CA LEU A 251 -25.31 5.55 1.26
C LEU A 251 -26.51 4.58 1.36
N ASN A 252 -27.09 4.22 0.21
CA ASN A 252 -28.02 3.11 0.12
C ASN A 252 -27.29 1.83 -0.22
N TYR A 253 -27.72 0.67 0.30
CA TYR A 253 -27.11 -0.61 -0.05
C TYR A 253 -28.13 -1.74 -0.15
N THR A 254 -27.75 -2.78 -0.89
CA THR A 254 -28.51 -4.03 -1.02
C THR A 254 -27.57 -5.22 -0.80
N ILE A 255 -28.09 -6.24 -0.09
CA ILE A 255 -27.35 -7.49 0.13
C ILE A 255 -27.70 -8.48 -0.97
N ASN A 256 -26.68 -8.91 -1.71
CA ASN A 256 -26.79 -10.02 -2.65
C ASN A 256 -26.35 -11.31 -1.95
N HIS A 257 -27.27 -12.27 -1.81
CA HIS A 257 -27.00 -13.55 -1.15
C HIS A 257 -26.27 -14.56 -2.07
N GLN A 258 -26.02 -14.22 -3.34
CA GLN A 258 -25.15 -15.02 -4.21
C GLN A 258 -23.69 -14.70 -3.89
N ALA A 259 -22.89 -15.74 -3.60
CA ALA A 259 -21.46 -15.57 -3.31
C ALA A 259 -20.74 -14.83 -4.46
N GLN A 260 -20.22 -13.65 -4.18
CA GLN A 260 -19.35 -12.95 -5.13
C GLN A 260 -17.94 -13.54 -5.06
N TYR A 261 -17.42 -13.94 -6.21
CA TYR A 261 -16.03 -14.40 -6.32
C TYR A 261 -15.07 -13.22 -6.10
N SER A 262 -14.25 -13.30 -5.06
CA SER A 262 -13.16 -12.36 -4.87
C SER A 262 -11.90 -12.87 -5.56
N PRO A 263 -11.33 -12.13 -6.53
CA PRO A 263 -10.10 -12.52 -7.24
C PRO A 263 -8.89 -12.73 -6.34
N THR A 264 -8.91 -12.20 -5.12
CA THR A 264 -7.80 -12.25 -4.16
C THR A 264 -8.07 -13.16 -2.96
N GLY A 265 -9.11 -14.03 -3.04
CA GLY A 265 -9.56 -14.90 -1.94
C GLY A 265 -10.48 -14.19 -0.93
N THR A 266 -11.16 -14.98 -0.11
CA THR A 266 -12.00 -14.50 1.01
C THR A 266 -11.09 -14.16 2.19
N LYS A 267 -10.69 -12.90 2.29
CA LYS A 267 -9.88 -12.41 3.43
C LYS A 267 -10.82 -11.83 4.47
N ASN A 268 -11.28 -12.64 5.43
CA ASN A 268 -12.22 -12.17 6.44
C ASN A 268 -11.58 -11.16 7.41
N ASN A 269 -10.40 -11.46 7.95
CA ASN A 269 -9.70 -10.62 8.94
C ASN A 269 -8.33 -10.19 8.40
N TYR A 270 -8.31 -9.27 7.43
CA TYR A 270 -7.09 -8.83 6.76
C TYR A 270 -6.45 -7.66 7.53
N TYR A 271 -5.85 -7.97 8.67
CA TYR A 271 -5.11 -7.05 9.54
C TYR A 271 -4.14 -7.81 10.45
N SER A 272 -3.30 -7.09 11.19
CA SER A 272 -2.28 -7.67 12.08
C SER A 272 -2.43 -7.20 13.51
N ASN A 273 -2.26 -8.16 14.44
CA ASN A 273 -2.06 -7.91 15.86
C ASN A 273 -0.57 -7.83 16.24
N TYR A 274 0.35 -8.08 15.29
CA TYR A 274 1.78 -7.98 15.53
C TYR A 274 2.26 -6.54 15.44
N LYS A 275 2.40 -5.90 16.59
CA LYS A 275 2.65 -4.45 16.74
C LYS A 275 4.14 -4.10 16.88
N LYS A 276 5.05 -4.82 16.21
CA LYS A 276 6.52 -4.65 16.29
C LYS A 276 7.01 -3.23 15.99
N LEU A 277 6.31 -2.44 15.17
CA LEU A 277 6.65 -1.03 14.94
C LEU A 277 6.64 -0.19 16.21
N ALA A 278 5.89 -0.59 17.25
CA ALA A 278 5.88 0.09 18.55
C ALA A 278 7.27 0.06 19.22
N ASP A 279 8.06 -1.00 19.00
CA ASP A 279 9.44 -1.11 19.53
C ASP A 279 10.38 -0.03 18.94
N LEU A 280 10.02 0.50 17.77
CA LEU A 280 10.74 1.60 17.12
C LEU A 280 10.21 2.98 17.52
N GLY A 281 9.12 3.03 18.30
CA GLY A 281 8.47 4.26 18.76
C GLY A 281 7.27 4.68 17.90
N TYR A 282 6.79 3.83 16.96
CA TYR A 282 5.56 4.12 16.23
C TYR A 282 4.32 3.98 17.12
N ASN A 283 3.51 5.02 17.12
CA ASN A 283 2.20 5.04 17.76
C ASN A 283 1.18 5.58 16.75
N PRO A 284 0.21 4.77 16.28
CA PRO A 284 -0.77 5.21 15.29
C PRO A 284 -1.65 6.33 15.84
N THR A 285 -1.99 7.28 14.97
CA THR A 285 -2.81 8.45 15.32
C THR A 285 -4.28 8.25 14.96
N PHE A 286 -4.55 7.49 13.89
CA PHE A 286 -5.89 7.35 13.33
C PHE A 286 -6.36 5.89 13.39
N THR A 287 -7.68 5.72 13.60
CA THR A 287 -8.34 4.44 13.32
C THR A 287 -8.53 4.27 11.81
N SER A 288 -8.81 3.04 11.37
CA SER A 288 -9.20 2.78 9.98
C SER A 288 -10.44 3.57 9.58
N LEU A 289 -11.42 3.69 10.47
CA LEU A 289 -12.65 4.44 10.18
C LEU A 289 -12.37 5.95 10.03
N ASP A 290 -11.57 6.55 10.91
CA ASP A 290 -11.14 7.96 10.79
C ASP A 290 -10.47 8.19 9.44
N THR A 291 -9.57 7.30 9.04
CA THR A 291 -8.88 7.35 7.74
C THR A 291 -9.89 7.37 6.58
N LEU A 292 -10.86 6.45 6.60
CA LEU A 292 -11.86 6.35 5.54
C LEU A 292 -12.74 7.59 5.46
N ILE A 293 -13.17 8.14 6.60
CA ILE A 293 -13.98 9.36 6.67
C ILE A 293 -13.19 10.55 6.09
N MET A 294 -12.00 10.82 6.62
CA MET A 294 -11.19 11.97 6.20
C MET A 294 -10.86 11.93 4.71
N MET A 295 -10.47 10.77 4.20
CA MET A 295 -10.13 10.62 2.78
C MET A 295 -11.37 10.72 1.88
N THR A 296 -12.53 10.22 2.33
CA THR A 296 -13.80 10.37 1.61
C THR A 296 -14.22 11.82 1.53
N ASP A 297 -14.14 12.58 2.62
CA ASP A 297 -14.45 14.01 2.62
C ASP A 297 -13.58 14.78 1.63
N GLN A 298 -12.28 14.50 1.58
CA GLN A 298 -11.39 15.07 0.60
C GLN A 298 -11.80 14.73 -0.85
N ILE A 299 -12.12 13.46 -1.13
CA ILE A 299 -12.55 13.01 -2.46
C ILE A 299 -13.86 13.66 -2.89
N LEU A 300 -14.83 13.78 -1.99
CA LEU A 300 -16.15 14.35 -2.32
C LEU A 300 -16.10 15.87 -2.44
N SER A 301 -15.20 16.55 -1.72
CA SER A 301 -15.03 18.01 -1.82
C SER A 301 -14.36 18.44 -3.12
N GLN A 302 -13.41 17.66 -3.66
CA GLN A 302 -12.69 17.96 -4.90
C GLN A 302 -13.60 18.02 -6.14
N ASN A 303 -14.81 17.46 -6.10
CA ASN A 303 -15.74 17.47 -7.24
C ASN A 303 -16.84 18.55 -7.13
N LYS A 304 -16.75 19.45 -6.17
CA LYS A 304 -17.67 20.59 -6.05
C LYS A 304 -17.13 21.86 -6.69
N THR A 305 -15.91 21.80 -7.25
CA THR A 305 -15.25 22.86 -8.02
C THR A 305 -15.17 22.49 -9.48
#